data_111c341694331eb4ab17f5c0a3977f77
#
_entry.id   111c341694331eb4ab17f5c0a3977f77
#
_cell.length_a   1.000
_cell.length_b   1.000
_cell.length_c   1.000
_cell.angle_alpha   90.00
_cell.angle_beta   90.00
_cell.angle_gamma   90.00
#
_symmetry.space_group_name_H-M   'P 1'
#
loop_
_entity.id
_entity.type
_entity.pdbx_description
1 polymer ?
#
loop_
_entity_poly.entity_id
_entity_poly.type
_entity_poly.pdbx_seq_one_letter_code
_entity_poly.pdbx_strand_id
1 'polypeptide(L)'
;LGCGTVGGGVYEFVQERTDMEIAYVLSRRPRPELNCPVTSDFSRIVSDPTVDTAIEVMGGRQPAYEYMCAALRAGKNVVTANKQLMSERYGELVQLARENHVALRCSAAVGGGIRWLTNLESTLDMEPVLRVSGIMNGTTNYILDTMTTSGLKFEDALRQAQALGYAEVDPTEDLNGADARRKLVISTNVAFGCVVQEPEVTTFGIAGIRACDIGAARKMHRVVKLMASARLLDSGDVACYLEPAMMPQGMHEAAVPENFNLISITGMHIGKQSFYGQGAGRFPTAYNVMQDCLDIRNGLTRFYTDKLRPARVDNSSIMRPYYVRVNGMDR
;
A
#
# COMPACT_ATOMS: atom_id res chain seq x y z
N LEU A 1 1.24 19.08 1.29
CA LEU A 1 1.39 19.25 -0.16
C LEU A 1 0.21 18.54 -0.84
N GLY A 2 -0.72 19.33 -1.43
CA GLY A 2 -1.99 18.86 -1.97
C GLY A 2 -3.13 18.88 -0.94
N CYS A 3 -4.34 19.28 -1.37
CA CYS A 3 -5.54 19.30 -0.54
C CYS A 3 -6.72 18.69 -1.33
N GLY A 4 -6.51 17.46 -1.82
CA GLY A 4 -7.53 16.60 -2.41
C GLY A 4 -8.28 15.78 -1.34
N THR A 5 -8.73 14.60 -1.70
CA THR A 5 -9.49 13.70 -0.80
C THR A 5 -8.74 13.43 0.51
N VAL A 6 -7.49 12.95 0.42
CA VAL A 6 -6.68 12.62 1.62
C VAL A 6 -6.26 13.89 2.36
N GLY A 7 -5.74 14.91 1.64
CA GLY A 7 -5.31 16.16 2.25
C GLY A 7 -6.43 16.92 2.97
N GLY A 8 -7.66 16.84 2.43
CA GLY A 8 -8.85 17.36 3.12
C GLY A 8 -9.16 16.62 4.42
N GLY A 9 -8.99 15.29 4.43
CA GLY A 9 -9.12 14.50 5.67
C GLY A 9 -8.04 14.83 6.70
N VAL A 10 -6.79 15.02 6.27
CA VAL A 10 -5.71 15.49 7.15
C VAL A 10 -6.03 16.85 7.74
N TYR A 11 -6.51 17.78 6.90
CA TYR A 11 -6.93 19.13 7.35
C TYR A 11 -7.98 19.03 8.46
N GLU A 12 -9.03 18.23 8.29
CA GLU A 12 -10.08 18.06 9.29
C GLU A 12 -9.54 17.50 10.61
N PHE A 13 -8.70 16.46 10.56
CA PHE A 13 -8.07 15.91 11.77
C PHE A 13 -7.21 16.94 12.53
N VAL A 14 -6.48 17.80 11.81
CA VAL A 14 -5.66 18.83 12.45
C VAL A 14 -6.54 19.91 13.11
N GLN A 15 -7.69 20.28 12.50
CA GLN A 15 -8.60 21.27 13.10
C GLN A 15 -9.20 20.81 14.44
N GLU A 16 -9.28 19.51 14.67
CA GLU A 16 -9.75 18.94 15.95
C GLU A 16 -8.65 18.82 17.01
N ARG A 17 -7.42 19.29 16.72
CA ARG A 17 -6.24 19.15 17.59
C ARG A 17 -5.70 20.50 18.02
N THR A 18 -5.08 20.52 19.21
CA THR A 18 -4.41 21.72 19.78
C THR A 18 -2.90 21.62 19.81
N ASP A 19 -2.36 20.47 19.39
CA ASP A 19 -0.93 20.12 19.49
C ASP A 19 -0.24 20.03 18.11
N MET A 20 -0.97 20.36 17.05
CA MET A 20 -0.49 20.45 15.67
C MET A 20 -1.19 21.59 14.96
N GLU A 21 -0.50 22.22 14.03
CA GLU A 21 -1.06 23.25 13.15
C GLU A 21 -0.60 23.07 11.72
N ILE A 22 -1.39 23.59 10.78
CA ILE A 22 -1.05 23.63 9.36
C ILE A 22 -0.44 24.98 9.04
N ALA A 23 0.88 25.03 8.93
CA ALA A 23 1.59 26.24 8.55
C ALA A 23 1.23 26.69 7.13
N TYR A 24 1.16 25.75 6.18
CA TYR A 24 0.83 26.01 4.78
C TYR A 24 0.06 24.85 4.13
N VAL A 25 -0.80 25.21 3.17
CA VAL A 25 -1.31 24.28 2.17
C VAL A 25 -0.75 24.66 0.80
N LEU A 26 -0.02 23.75 0.15
CA LEU A 26 0.41 23.92 -1.23
C LEU A 26 -0.74 23.59 -2.17
N SER A 27 -1.24 24.60 -2.90
CA SER A 27 -2.31 24.43 -3.88
C SER A 27 -2.14 25.39 -5.05
N ARG A 28 -2.36 24.90 -6.27
CA ARG A 28 -2.37 25.73 -7.49
C ARG A 28 -3.63 26.61 -7.61
N ARG A 29 -4.67 26.27 -6.86
CA ARG A 29 -5.95 27.00 -6.84
C ARG A 29 -6.18 27.63 -5.47
N PRO A 30 -6.81 28.79 -5.40
CA PRO A 30 -7.28 29.35 -4.13
C PRO A 30 -8.15 28.33 -3.38
N ARG A 31 -8.06 28.34 -2.06
CA ARG A 31 -8.82 27.49 -1.15
C ARG A 31 -9.42 28.34 -0.03
N PRO A 32 -10.43 29.17 -0.35
CA PRO A 32 -11.02 30.09 0.62
C PRO A 32 -11.70 29.39 1.80
N GLU A 33 -12.03 28.11 1.65
CA GLU A 33 -12.61 27.26 2.68
C GLU A 33 -11.62 26.81 3.78
N LEU A 34 -10.31 27.00 3.55
CA LEU A 34 -9.29 26.62 4.50
C LEU A 34 -8.91 27.80 5.42
N ASN A 35 -8.90 27.55 6.71
CA ASN A 35 -8.47 28.53 7.73
C ASN A 35 -6.96 28.42 8.00
N CYS A 36 -6.13 28.46 6.95
CA CYS A 36 -4.67 28.43 7.03
C CYS A 36 -4.06 29.07 5.79
N PRO A 37 -2.76 29.47 5.82
CA PRO A 37 -2.07 30.02 4.66
C PRO A 37 -2.04 29.04 3.47
N VAL A 38 -2.48 29.52 2.31
CA VAL A 38 -2.43 28.77 1.05
C VAL A 38 -1.40 29.41 0.12
N THR A 39 -0.51 28.61 -0.44
CA THR A 39 0.51 29.08 -1.37
C THR A 39 0.63 28.13 -2.58
N SER A 40 1.03 28.66 -3.72
CA SER A 40 1.46 27.87 -4.88
C SER A 40 2.98 27.74 -4.96
N ASP A 41 3.70 28.44 -4.10
CA ASP A 41 5.14 28.48 -4.07
C ASP A 41 5.67 27.55 -2.98
N PHE A 42 6.26 26.43 -3.40
CA PHE A 42 6.86 25.44 -2.51
C PHE A 42 8.09 25.96 -1.78
N SER A 43 8.82 26.92 -2.37
CA SER A 43 10.03 27.49 -1.75
C SER A 43 9.74 28.13 -0.39
N ARG A 44 8.58 28.76 -0.24
CA ARG A 44 8.11 29.33 1.02
C ARG A 44 7.96 28.30 2.13
N ILE A 45 7.49 27.09 1.77
CA ILE A 45 7.28 25.99 2.72
C ILE A 45 8.62 25.42 3.16
N VAL A 46 9.50 25.19 2.21
CA VAL A 46 10.77 24.51 2.48
C VAL A 46 11.76 25.43 3.21
N SER A 47 11.70 26.74 2.97
CA SER A 47 12.58 27.71 3.64
C SER A 47 12.10 28.18 5.01
N ASP A 48 10.84 27.90 5.38
CA ASP A 48 10.30 28.33 6.67
C ASP A 48 10.83 27.41 7.79
N PRO A 49 11.60 27.95 8.77
CA PRO A 49 12.15 27.15 9.84
C PRO A 49 11.09 26.62 10.83
N THR A 50 9.87 27.18 10.82
CA THR A 50 8.79 26.72 11.70
C THR A 50 8.09 25.48 11.18
N VAL A 51 8.28 25.14 9.91
CA VAL A 51 7.76 23.90 9.31
C VAL A 51 8.73 22.76 9.62
N ASP A 52 8.30 21.78 10.39
CA ASP A 52 9.09 20.59 10.74
C ASP A 52 8.78 19.38 9.84
N THR A 53 7.56 19.27 9.34
CA THR A 53 7.09 18.10 8.60
C THR A 53 6.33 18.49 7.34
N ALA A 54 6.73 17.94 6.20
CA ALA A 54 6.03 18.06 4.93
C ALA A 54 5.17 16.81 4.68
N ILE A 55 3.86 16.99 4.59
CA ILE A 55 2.91 15.91 4.26
C ILE A 55 2.66 15.94 2.75
N GLU A 56 3.04 14.87 2.02
CA GLU A 56 2.82 14.72 0.59
C GLU A 56 1.62 13.79 0.32
N VAL A 57 0.56 14.36 -0.21
CA VAL A 57 -0.69 13.66 -0.57
C VAL A 57 -1.22 14.15 -1.94
N MET A 58 -0.30 14.52 -2.82
CA MET A 58 -0.61 15.01 -4.17
C MET A 58 -0.83 13.85 -5.13
N GLY A 59 -0.09 12.75 -4.94
CA GLY A 59 -0.05 11.64 -5.87
C GLY A 59 0.74 11.94 -7.15
N GLY A 60 0.94 10.92 -7.99
CA GLY A 60 1.74 10.99 -9.21
C GLY A 60 3.25 11.09 -8.94
N ARG A 61 4.05 11.25 -10.01
CA ARG A 61 5.51 11.29 -9.91
C ARG A 61 6.03 12.71 -9.70
N GLN A 62 5.63 13.62 -10.56
CA GLN A 62 6.07 15.00 -10.57
C GLN A 62 4.89 15.97 -10.35
N PRO A 63 5.08 17.01 -9.58
CA PRO A 63 6.30 17.50 -8.90
C PRO A 63 6.52 16.85 -7.50
N ALA A 64 5.71 15.87 -7.09
CA ALA A 64 5.76 15.29 -5.75
C ALA A 64 7.17 14.79 -5.35
N TYR A 65 7.86 14.10 -6.27
CA TYR A 65 9.23 13.62 -6.04
C TYR A 65 10.21 14.77 -5.76
N GLU A 66 10.20 15.82 -6.56
CA GLU A 66 11.07 16.99 -6.37
C GLU A 66 10.81 17.66 -5.02
N TYR A 67 9.54 17.79 -4.64
CA TYR A 67 9.17 18.41 -3.36
C TYR A 67 9.57 17.54 -2.16
N MET A 68 9.41 16.23 -2.24
CA MET A 68 9.88 15.33 -1.19
C MET A 68 11.39 15.42 -1.03
N CYS A 69 12.15 15.34 -2.12
CA CYS A 69 13.60 15.47 -2.09
C CYS A 69 14.06 16.82 -1.53
N ALA A 70 13.42 17.92 -1.94
CA ALA A 70 13.78 19.24 -1.43
C ALA A 70 13.45 19.40 0.06
N ALA A 71 12.32 18.86 0.53
CA ALA A 71 11.97 18.86 1.95
C ALA A 71 12.98 18.09 2.78
N LEU A 72 13.34 16.86 2.37
CA LEU A 72 14.35 16.04 3.06
C LEU A 72 15.70 16.74 3.13
N ARG A 73 16.19 17.35 2.02
CA ARG A 73 17.45 18.12 1.98
C ARG A 73 17.41 19.37 2.85
N ALA A 74 16.25 19.96 3.05
CA ALA A 74 16.08 21.12 3.94
C ALA A 74 15.92 20.73 5.42
N GLY A 75 16.16 19.48 5.78
CA GLY A 75 16.06 19.00 7.15
C GLY A 75 14.63 18.85 7.66
N LYS A 76 13.65 18.71 6.76
CA LYS A 76 12.25 18.50 7.15
C LYS A 76 11.86 17.04 7.05
N ASN A 77 11.10 16.56 8.03
CA ASN A 77 10.49 15.25 7.96
C ASN A 77 9.49 15.18 6.79
N VAL A 78 9.33 13.99 6.23
CA VAL A 78 8.35 13.76 5.16
C VAL A 78 7.41 12.62 5.55
N VAL A 79 6.12 12.87 5.43
CA VAL A 79 5.07 11.86 5.50
C VAL A 79 4.35 11.80 4.16
N THR A 80 4.23 10.60 3.57
CA THR A 80 3.63 10.47 2.24
C THR A 80 2.62 9.32 2.16
N ALA A 81 1.57 9.52 1.37
CA ALA A 81 0.64 8.47 0.94
C ALA A 81 0.92 7.98 -0.50
N ASN A 82 2.00 8.46 -1.12
CA ASN A 82 2.31 8.23 -2.53
C ASN A 82 2.96 6.86 -2.75
N LYS A 83 2.14 5.83 -2.89
CA LYS A 83 2.62 4.47 -3.13
C LYS A 83 3.45 4.33 -4.41
N GLN A 84 3.18 5.15 -5.44
CA GLN A 84 3.92 5.10 -6.69
C GLN A 84 5.38 5.54 -6.50
N LEU A 85 5.61 6.68 -5.86
CA LEU A 85 6.97 7.14 -5.56
C LEU A 85 7.70 6.20 -4.61
N MET A 86 6.99 5.71 -3.57
CA MET A 86 7.59 4.81 -2.60
C MET A 86 7.95 3.44 -3.20
N SER A 87 7.21 2.92 -4.19
CA SER A 87 7.60 1.69 -4.88
C SER A 87 8.73 1.89 -5.89
N GLU A 88 8.77 3.04 -6.58
CA GLU A 88 9.76 3.32 -7.63
C GLU A 88 11.10 3.87 -7.10
N ARG A 89 11.07 4.64 -5.98
CA ARG A 89 12.21 5.42 -5.47
C ARG A 89 12.55 5.13 -4.01
N TYR A 90 12.13 3.99 -3.49
CA TYR A 90 12.29 3.62 -2.08
C TYR A 90 13.72 3.81 -1.57
N GLY A 91 14.69 3.16 -2.22
CA GLY A 91 16.09 3.20 -1.79
C GLY A 91 16.68 4.60 -1.77
N GLU A 92 16.39 5.39 -2.81
CA GLU A 92 16.85 6.76 -2.94
C GLU A 92 16.29 7.70 -1.89
N LEU A 93 14.95 7.65 -1.68
CA LEU A 93 14.28 8.49 -0.69
C LEU A 93 14.69 8.14 0.75
N VAL A 94 14.84 6.85 1.05
CA VAL A 94 15.32 6.38 2.36
C VAL A 94 16.76 6.84 2.61
N GLN A 95 17.64 6.71 1.62
CA GLN A 95 19.02 7.18 1.73
C GLN A 95 19.06 8.68 1.98
N LEU A 96 18.29 9.45 1.21
CA LEU A 96 18.22 10.91 1.35
C LEU A 96 17.73 11.34 2.73
N ALA A 97 16.71 10.67 3.28
CA ALA A 97 16.21 10.93 4.63
C ALA A 97 17.28 10.66 5.69
N ARG A 98 18.03 9.57 5.55
CA ARG A 98 19.14 9.23 6.46
C ARG A 98 20.28 10.24 6.41
N GLU A 99 20.71 10.63 5.22
CA GLU A 99 21.81 11.60 5.03
C GLU A 99 21.48 12.95 5.66
N ASN A 100 20.20 13.32 5.73
CA ASN A 100 19.74 14.56 6.33
C ASN A 100 19.19 14.40 7.75
N HIS A 101 19.28 13.20 8.35
CA HIS A 101 18.85 12.90 9.71
C HIS A 101 17.37 13.26 9.99
N VAL A 102 16.50 13.05 9.02
CA VAL A 102 15.05 13.30 9.09
C VAL A 102 14.25 12.04 8.88
N ALA A 103 13.00 12.05 9.33
CA ALA A 103 12.07 10.95 9.13
C ALA A 103 11.48 10.97 7.72
N LEU A 104 11.30 9.77 7.16
CA LEU A 104 10.45 9.51 6.01
C LEU A 104 9.47 8.40 6.39
N ARG A 105 8.19 8.72 6.47
CA ARG A 105 7.15 7.75 6.80
C ARG A 105 6.10 7.66 5.69
N CYS A 106 5.58 6.45 5.48
CA CYS A 106 4.65 6.18 4.39
C CYS A 106 3.57 5.14 4.73
N SER A 107 3.15 5.06 5.99
CA SER A 107 2.13 4.08 6.43
C SER A 107 0.86 4.15 5.59
N ALA A 108 0.45 5.36 5.20
CA ALA A 108 -0.70 5.59 4.35
C ALA A 108 -0.57 5.08 2.91
N ALA A 109 0.64 4.78 2.44
CA ALA A 109 0.86 4.23 1.10
C ALA A 109 0.46 2.75 0.98
N VAL A 110 0.38 2.01 2.11
CA VAL A 110 0.01 0.60 2.14
C VAL A 110 -1.05 0.32 3.19
N GLY A 111 -2.18 -0.21 2.77
CA GLY A 111 -3.25 -0.65 3.67
C GLY A 111 -4.22 0.46 4.12
N GLY A 112 -4.12 1.68 3.59
CA GLY A 112 -5.05 2.78 3.89
C GLY A 112 -5.15 3.07 5.39
N GLY A 113 -6.24 2.62 6.03
CA GLY A 113 -6.46 2.77 7.47
C GLY A 113 -5.82 1.67 8.34
N ILE A 114 -5.27 0.62 7.75
CA ILE A 114 -4.59 -0.45 8.46
C ILE A 114 -3.18 0.05 8.85
N ARG A 115 -2.81 -0.02 10.13
CA ARG A 115 -1.45 0.32 10.59
C ARG A 115 -0.43 -0.75 10.21
N TRP A 116 -0.37 -1.06 8.90
CA TRP A 116 0.40 -2.17 8.38
C TRP A 116 1.90 -1.99 8.57
N LEU A 117 2.47 -0.91 8.02
CA LEU A 117 3.92 -0.70 8.06
C LEU A 117 4.44 -0.45 9.48
N THR A 118 3.64 0.18 10.33
CA THR A 118 3.99 0.37 11.75
C THR A 118 4.03 -0.97 12.51
N ASN A 119 3.06 -1.86 12.27
CA ASN A 119 3.08 -3.18 12.89
C ASN A 119 4.23 -4.04 12.35
N LEU A 120 4.55 -3.91 11.07
CA LEU A 120 5.70 -4.57 10.46
C LEU A 120 7.02 -4.10 11.08
N GLU A 121 7.21 -2.78 11.26
CA GLU A 121 8.34 -2.17 11.95
C GLU A 121 8.48 -2.70 13.39
N SER A 122 7.39 -2.68 14.17
CA SER A 122 7.38 -3.19 15.54
C SER A 122 7.74 -4.68 15.63
N THR A 123 7.33 -5.48 14.63
CA THR A 123 7.73 -6.89 14.57
C THR A 123 9.23 -7.03 14.29
N LEU A 124 9.77 -6.22 13.38
CA LEU A 124 11.20 -6.22 13.02
C LEU A 124 12.11 -5.80 14.18
N ASP A 125 11.61 -4.98 15.11
CA ASP A 125 12.33 -4.63 16.33
C ASP A 125 12.50 -5.82 17.28
N MET A 126 11.64 -6.84 17.18
CA MET A 126 11.65 -8.03 18.05
C MET A 126 12.26 -9.25 17.39
N GLU A 127 11.94 -9.50 16.10
CA GLU A 127 12.36 -10.72 15.42
C GLU A 127 12.36 -10.57 13.90
N PRO A 128 13.07 -11.45 13.16
CA PRO A 128 13.01 -11.46 11.71
C PRO A 128 11.62 -11.80 11.18
N VAL A 129 11.18 -11.04 10.18
CA VAL A 129 10.02 -11.34 9.37
C VAL A 129 10.41 -12.30 8.27
N LEU A 130 9.70 -13.42 8.15
CA LEU A 130 9.96 -14.46 7.15
C LEU A 130 9.08 -14.31 5.92
N ARG A 131 7.87 -13.77 6.09
CA ARG A 131 6.91 -13.61 5.01
C ARG A 131 5.95 -12.46 5.27
N VAL A 132 5.60 -11.75 4.21
CA VAL A 132 4.43 -10.86 4.14
C VAL A 132 3.48 -11.38 3.08
N SER A 133 2.16 -11.34 3.34
CA SER A 133 1.17 -11.81 2.37
C SER A 133 -0.19 -11.19 2.65
N GLY A 134 -1.08 -11.16 1.65
CA GLY A 134 -2.44 -10.74 1.91
C GLY A 134 -3.20 -10.21 0.70
N ILE A 135 -4.39 -9.73 0.97
CA ILE A 135 -5.27 -9.03 0.05
C ILE A 135 -4.99 -7.54 0.19
N MET A 136 -4.33 -6.93 -0.80
CA MET A 136 -3.83 -5.55 -0.74
C MET A 136 -4.60 -4.57 -1.64
N ASN A 137 -5.67 -5.04 -2.30
CA ASN A 137 -6.50 -4.20 -3.17
C ASN A 137 -7.99 -4.49 -2.93
N GLY A 138 -8.74 -3.46 -2.56
CA GLY A 138 -10.16 -3.57 -2.22
C GLY A 138 -11.06 -3.80 -3.43
N THR A 139 -10.78 -3.14 -4.56
CA THR A 139 -11.57 -3.27 -5.80
C THR A 139 -11.58 -4.71 -6.29
N THR A 140 -10.41 -5.34 -6.38
CA THR A 140 -10.30 -6.74 -6.82
C THR A 140 -10.92 -7.70 -5.83
N ASN A 141 -10.78 -7.44 -4.52
CA ASN A 141 -11.44 -8.27 -3.52
C ASN A 141 -12.96 -8.19 -3.64
N TYR A 142 -13.51 -6.98 -3.79
CA TYR A 142 -14.95 -6.78 -3.98
C TYR A 142 -15.47 -7.56 -5.19
N ILE A 143 -14.81 -7.44 -6.36
CA ILE A 143 -15.21 -8.13 -7.58
C ILE A 143 -15.22 -9.65 -7.38
N LEU A 144 -14.12 -10.22 -6.88
CA LEU A 144 -14.00 -11.67 -6.66
C LEU A 144 -14.96 -12.19 -5.58
N ASP A 145 -15.18 -11.41 -4.52
CA ASP A 145 -16.14 -11.73 -3.47
C ASP A 145 -17.57 -11.73 -3.99
N THR A 146 -17.97 -10.72 -4.75
CA THR A 146 -19.29 -10.63 -5.37
C THR A 146 -19.53 -11.74 -6.38
N MET A 147 -18.53 -12.09 -7.20
CA MET A 147 -18.61 -13.25 -8.09
C MET A 147 -18.82 -14.56 -7.31
N THR A 148 -18.20 -14.67 -6.14
CA THR A 148 -18.27 -15.87 -5.29
C THR A 148 -19.59 -15.96 -4.55
N THR A 149 -20.06 -14.87 -3.94
CA THR A 149 -21.24 -14.84 -3.06
C THR A 149 -22.55 -14.72 -3.83
N SER A 150 -22.58 -13.83 -4.83
CA SER A 150 -23.78 -13.53 -5.61
C SER A 150 -23.84 -14.23 -6.96
N GLY A 151 -22.76 -14.93 -7.38
CA GLY A 151 -22.71 -15.65 -8.66
C GLY A 151 -22.70 -14.73 -9.89
N LEU A 152 -22.40 -13.43 -9.72
CA LEU A 152 -22.33 -12.48 -10.84
C LEU A 152 -21.19 -12.80 -11.78
N LYS A 153 -21.33 -12.42 -13.04
CA LYS A 153 -20.24 -12.40 -13.99
C LYS A 153 -19.27 -11.28 -13.66
N PHE A 154 -18.04 -11.37 -14.12
CA PHE A 154 -16.98 -10.39 -13.87
C PHE A 154 -17.41 -8.96 -14.24
N GLU A 155 -17.97 -8.78 -15.43
CA GLU A 155 -18.37 -7.48 -15.95
C GLU A 155 -19.51 -6.84 -15.11
N ASP A 156 -20.41 -7.65 -14.58
CA ASP A 156 -21.51 -7.19 -13.72
C ASP A 156 -20.99 -6.79 -12.34
N ALA A 157 -20.10 -7.59 -11.76
CA ALA A 157 -19.45 -7.29 -10.49
C ALA A 157 -18.58 -6.02 -10.59
N LEU A 158 -17.88 -5.82 -11.71
CA LEU A 158 -17.12 -4.60 -11.97
C LEU A 158 -18.03 -3.37 -12.06
N ARG A 159 -19.13 -3.44 -12.81
CA ARG A 159 -20.11 -2.34 -12.90
C ARG A 159 -20.68 -1.98 -11.54
N GLN A 160 -20.97 -2.99 -10.71
CA GLN A 160 -21.43 -2.76 -9.34
C GLN A 160 -20.36 -2.09 -8.48
N ALA A 161 -19.09 -2.50 -8.58
CA ALA A 161 -17.97 -1.85 -7.90
C ALA A 161 -17.83 -0.37 -8.30
N GLN A 162 -17.99 -0.06 -9.59
CA GLN A 162 -17.97 1.32 -10.09
C GLN A 162 -19.14 2.14 -9.57
N ALA A 163 -20.36 1.59 -9.57
CA ALA A 163 -21.55 2.26 -9.05
C ALA A 163 -21.46 2.58 -7.54
N LEU A 164 -20.75 1.74 -6.77
CA LEU A 164 -20.51 1.94 -5.34
C LEU A 164 -19.27 2.82 -5.05
N GLY A 165 -18.52 3.24 -6.09
CA GLY A 165 -17.30 4.04 -5.94
C GLY A 165 -16.09 3.24 -5.45
N TYR A 166 -16.13 1.91 -5.49
CA TYR A 166 -14.99 1.03 -5.16
C TYR A 166 -14.02 0.85 -6.34
N ALA A 167 -14.47 1.10 -7.56
CA ALA A 167 -13.66 1.13 -8.77
C ALA A 167 -13.82 2.47 -9.48
N GLU A 168 -12.72 3.01 -10.00
CA GLU A 168 -12.74 4.19 -10.88
C GLU A 168 -13.29 3.84 -12.27
N VAL A 169 -13.53 4.87 -13.10
CA VAL A 169 -13.96 4.70 -14.49
C VAL A 169 -12.95 3.86 -15.27
N ASP A 170 -11.66 4.14 -15.07
CA ASP A 170 -10.56 3.29 -15.57
C ASP A 170 -9.95 2.49 -14.42
N PRO A 171 -10.39 1.24 -14.21
CA PRO A 171 -9.91 0.39 -13.13
C PRO A 171 -8.66 -0.43 -13.50
N THR A 172 -7.97 -0.09 -14.57
CA THR A 172 -6.88 -0.89 -15.15
C THR A 172 -5.79 -1.23 -14.13
N GLU A 173 -5.37 -0.26 -13.31
CA GLU A 173 -4.32 -0.48 -12.30
C GLU A 173 -4.75 -1.46 -11.19
N ASP A 174 -6.04 -1.51 -10.87
CA ASP A 174 -6.58 -2.50 -9.93
C ASP A 174 -6.63 -3.88 -10.61
N LEU A 175 -7.26 -3.97 -11.77
CA LEU A 175 -7.55 -5.23 -12.46
C LEU A 175 -6.30 -5.97 -12.94
N ASN A 176 -5.25 -5.25 -13.37
CA ASN A 176 -3.97 -5.83 -13.77
C ASN A 176 -3.03 -6.11 -12.57
N GLY A 177 -3.39 -5.65 -11.37
CA GLY A 177 -2.66 -5.85 -10.13
C GLY A 177 -1.58 -4.81 -9.83
N ALA A 178 -1.44 -3.73 -10.61
CA ALA A 178 -0.38 -2.73 -10.41
C ALA A 178 -0.48 -2.04 -9.04
N ASP A 179 -1.68 -1.70 -8.57
CA ASP A 179 -1.90 -1.13 -7.23
C ASP A 179 -1.41 -2.07 -6.12
N ALA A 180 -1.85 -3.33 -6.15
CA ALA A 180 -1.45 -4.33 -5.15
C ALA A 180 0.04 -4.66 -5.23
N ARG A 181 0.65 -4.68 -6.43
CA ARG A 181 2.07 -4.89 -6.65
C ARG A 181 2.91 -3.78 -6.00
N ARG A 182 2.55 -2.49 -6.18
CA ARG A 182 3.24 -1.36 -5.54
C ARG A 182 3.23 -1.50 -4.01
N LYS A 183 2.09 -1.85 -3.44
CA LYS A 183 1.96 -2.09 -2.00
C LYS A 183 2.81 -3.28 -1.53
N LEU A 184 2.87 -4.35 -2.33
CA LEU A 184 3.71 -5.50 -2.05
C LEU A 184 5.21 -5.13 -2.11
N VAL A 185 5.65 -4.36 -3.11
CA VAL A 185 7.04 -3.88 -3.23
C VAL A 185 7.44 -3.08 -1.99
N ILE A 186 6.64 -2.10 -1.58
CA ILE A 186 6.91 -1.31 -0.38
C ILE A 186 7.01 -2.22 0.86
N SER A 187 6.03 -3.12 1.03
CA SER A 187 6.01 -4.06 2.15
C SER A 187 7.23 -4.99 2.17
N THR A 188 7.66 -5.47 0.99
CA THR A 188 8.84 -6.33 0.82
C THR A 188 10.11 -5.58 1.20
N ASN A 189 10.26 -4.34 0.73
CA ASN A 189 11.43 -3.51 0.99
C ASN A 189 11.57 -3.19 2.47
N VAL A 190 10.46 -2.87 3.15
CA VAL A 190 10.44 -2.66 4.60
C VAL A 190 10.73 -3.97 5.35
N ALA A 191 10.00 -5.06 5.02
CA ALA A 191 10.09 -6.33 5.74
C ALA A 191 11.48 -6.96 5.72
N PHE A 192 12.19 -6.83 4.60
CA PHE A 192 13.47 -7.54 4.40
C PHE A 192 14.68 -6.61 4.29
N GLY A 193 14.48 -5.30 4.50
CA GLY A 193 15.56 -4.30 4.40
C GLY A 193 16.26 -4.32 3.04
N CYS A 194 15.51 -4.39 1.96
CA CYS A 194 16.03 -4.55 0.61
C CYS A 194 15.42 -3.54 -0.37
N VAL A 195 15.88 -3.59 -1.61
CA VAL A 195 15.32 -2.78 -2.70
C VAL A 195 14.93 -3.72 -3.84
N VAL A 196 13.66 -4.05 -3.92
CA VAL A 196 13.02 -4.75 -5.03
C VAL A 196 12.28 -3.73 -5.87
N GLN A 197 12.33 -3.88 -7.20
CA GLN A 197 11.67 -3.00 -8.15
C GLN A 197 10.36 -3.63 -8.67
N GLU A 198 9.37 -2.79 -9.03
CA GLU A 198 8.08 -3.29 -9.55
C GLU A 198 8.19 -4.27 -10.72
N PRO A 199 9.07 -4.05 -11.74
CA PRO A 199 9.17 -4.96 -12.88
C PRO A 199 9.68 -6.37 -12.52
N GLU A 200 10.34 -6.54 -11.38
CA GLU A 200 10.86 -7.84 -10.92
C GLU A 200 9.76 -8.72 -10.32
N VAL A 201 8.62 -8.13 -9.93
CA VAL A 201 7.54 -8.84 -9.26
C VAL A 201 6.64 -9.51 -10.28
N THR A 202 6.62 -10.84 -10.28
CA THR A 202 5.67 -11.62 -11.08
C THR A 202 4.24 -11.24 -10.71
N THR A 203 3.48 -10.74 -11.69
CA THR A 203 2.15 -10.18 -11.43
C THR A 203 1.12 -10.72 -12.41
N PHE A 204 0.06 -11.31 -11.86
CA PHE A 204 -1.14 -11.70 -12.60
C PHE A 204 -2.36 -11.01 -11.95
N GLY A 205 -3.06 -10.23 -12.74
CA GLY A 205 -4.31 -9.58 -12.32
C GLY A 205 -5.52 -10.50 -12.39
N ILE A 206 -6.70 -9.91 -12.20
CA ILE A 206 -7.95 -10.66 -12.17
C ILE A 206 -8.78 -10.61 -13.47
N ALA A 207 -8.38 -9.82 -14.45
CA ALA A 207 -9.15 -9.61 -15.69
C ALA A 207 -9.43 -10.91 -16.48
N GLY A 208 -8.62 -11.96 -16.28
CA GLY A 208 -8.82 -13.27 -16.88
C GLY A 208 -9.76 -14.23 -16.12
N ILE A 209 -10.21 -13.86 -14.93
CA ILE A 209 -11.06 -14.72 -14.09
C ILE A 209 -12.49 -14.76 -14.64
N ARG A 210 -13.05 -15.95 -14.73
CA ARG A 210 -14.41 -16.19 -15.25
C ARG A 210 -15.29 -16.93 -14.23
N ALA A 211 -16.60 -16.91 -14.44
CA ALA A 211 -17.55 -17.61 -13.59
C ALA A 211 -17.25 -19.12 -13.45
N CYS A 212 -16.70 -19.77 -14.50
CA CYS A 212 -16.31 -21.18 -14.44
C CYS A 212 -15.14 -21.42 -13.47
N ASP A 213 -14.20 -20.48 -13.30
CA ASP A 213 -13.08 -20.59 -12.37
C ASP A 213 -13.59 -20.49 -10.92
N ILE A 214 -14.54 -19.56 -10.66
CA ILE A 214 -15.24 -19.46 -9.37
C ILE A 214 -16.01 -20.75 -9.07
N GLY A 215 -16.70 -21.31 -10.10
CA GLY A 215 -17.40 -22.58 -9.97
C GLY A 215 -16.46 -23.77 -9.66
N ALA A 216 -15.29 -23.79 -10.30
CA ALA A 216 -14.26 -24.80 -10.04
C ALA A 216 -13.71 -24.68 -8.60
N ALA A 217 -13.39 -23.45 -8.15
CA ALA A 217 -12.95 -23.20 -6.78
C ALA A 217 -13.99 -23.66 -5.74
N ARG A 218 -15.27 -23.32 -5.97
CA ARG A 218 -16.37 -23.73 -5.09
C ARG A 218 -16.48 -25.25 -4.94
N LYS A 219 -16.33 -26.00 -6.05
CA LYS A 219 -16.34 -27.48 -6.02
C LYS A 219 -15.18 -28.05 -5.20
N MET A 220 -14.07 -27.31 -5.10
CA MET A 220 -12.90 -27.70 -4.29
C MET A 220 -12.95 -27.11 -2.85
N HIS A 221 -14.08 -26.57 -2.41
CA HIS A 221 -14.22 -25.86 -1.11
C HIS A 221 -13.21 -24.73 -0.96
N ARG A 222 -13.01 -23.95 -2.04
CA ARG A 222 -12.10 -22.81 -2.08
C ARG A 222 -12.82 -21.57 -2.60
N VAL A 223 -12.22 -20.40 -2.34
CA VAL A 223 -12.60 -19.11 -2.91
C VAL A 223 -11.42 -18.50 -3.64
N VAL A 224 -11.69 -17.70 -4.66
CA VAL A 224 -10.64 -17.01 -5.41
C VAL A 224 -10.39 -15.64 -4.77
N LYS A 225 -9.14 -15.34 -4.45
CA LYS A 225 -8.69 -14.02 -3.98
C LYS A 225 -7.43 -13.62 -4.74
N LEU A 226 -7.21 -12.29 -4.92
CA LEU A 226 -5.93 -11.79 -5.44
C LEU A 226 -4.95 -11.69 -4.28
N MET A 227 -3.95 -12.57 -4.29
CA MET A 227 -3.00 -12.70 -3.18
C MET A 227 -1.64 -12.11 -3.54
N ALA A 228 -1.20 -11.15 -2.74
CA ALA A 228 0.17 -10.68 -2.70
C ALA A 228 0.99 -11.56 -1.75
N SER A 229 2.23 -11.88 -2.11
CA SER A 229 3.13 -12.65 -1.24
C SER A 229 4.59 -12.31 -1.50
N ALA A 230 5.34 -12.05 -0.43
CA ALA A 230 6.78 -11.98 -0.46
C ALA A 230 7.36 -12.81 0.69
N ARG A 231 8.43 -13.54 0.41
CA ARG A 231 9.11 -14.44 1.36
C ARG A 231 10.61 -14.26 1.26
N LEU A 232 11.26 -14.16 2.42
CA LEU A 232 12.71 -14.23 2.51
C LEU A 232 13.17 -15.67 2.23
N LEU A 233 14.16 -15.84 1.35
CA LEU A 233 14.77 -17.12 1.02
C LEU A 233 16.06 -17.32 1.84
N ASP A 234 16.47 -18.56 1.99
CA ASP A 234 17.71 -18.90 2.72
C ASP A 234 18.96 -18.30 2.05
N SER A 235 18.92 -18.05 0.74
CA SER A 235 19.98 -17.32 0.00
C SER A 235 20.09 -15.86 0.39
N GLY A 236 19.09 -15.29 1.07
CA GLY A 236 18.94 -13.87 1.28
C GLY A 236 18.18 -13.15 0.17
N ASP A 237 17.89 -13.81 -0.94
CA ASP A 237 16.99 -13.29 -1.98
C ASP A 237 15.53 -13.33 -1.52
N VAL A 238 14.61 -12.85 -2.33
CA VAL A 238 13.19 -12.82 -2.00
C VAL A 238 12.36 -13.51 -3.09
N ALA A 239 11.40 -14.33 -2.70
CA ALA A 239 10.32 -14.70 -3.60
C ALA A 239 9.22 -13.65 -3.47
N CYS A 240 8.81 -13.05 -4.59
CA CYS A 240 7.85 -11.96 -4.59
C CYS A 240 6.90 -12.06 -5.78
N TYR A 241 5.59 -12.20 -5.52
CA TYR A 241 4.59 -12.41 -6.57
C TYR A 241 3.19 -11.96 -6.14
N LEU A 242 2.38 -11.63 -7.12
CA LEU A 242 0.96 -11.29 -7.00
C LEU A 242 0.16 -12.10 -8.00
N GLU A 243 -0.80 -12.88 -7.53
CA GLU A 243 -1.61 -13.72 -8.42
C GLU A 243 -2.99 -14.06 -7.82
N PRO A 244 -3.99 -14.36 -8.65
CA PRO A 244 -5.22 -14.99 -8.18
C PRO A 244 -4.91 -16.37 -7.58
N ALA A 245 -5.41 -16.61 -6.37
CA ALA A 245 -5.20 -17.86 -5.66
C ALA A 245 -6.52 -18.46 -5.18
N MET A 246 -6.65 -19.78 -5.28
CA MET A 246 -7.78 -20.52 -4.74
C MET A 246 -7.52 -20.84 -3.26
N MET A 247 -8.07 -20.02 -2.37
CA MET A 247 -7.88 -20.12 -0.92
C MET A 247 -8.84 -21.11 -0.29
N PRO A 248 -8.39 -22.03 0.58
CA PRO A 248 -9.28 -22.88 1.38
C PRO A 248 -10.25 -22.04 2.22
N GLN A 249 -11.54 -22.43 2.27
CA GLN A 249 -12.57 -21.68 3.00
C GLN A 249 -12.29 -21.46 4.50
N GLY A 250 -11.48 -22.32 5.11
CA GLY A 250 -11.09 -22.15 6.52
C GLY A 250 -9.97 -21.14 6.78
N MET A 251 -9.42 -20.50 5.75
CA MET A 251 -8.39 -19.47 5.93
C MET A 251 -9.01 -18.08 6.12
N HIS A 252 -8.38 -17.23 6.92
CA HIS A 252 -8.86 -15.88 7.20
C HIS A 252 -8.98 -15.05 5.92
N GLU A 253 -8.05 -15.19 4.97
CA GLU A 253 -8.09 -14.51 3.68
C GLU A 253 -9.32 -14.88 2.85
N ALA A 254 -9.79 -16.13 2.98
CA ALA A 254 -10.99 -16.59 2.27
C ALA A 254 -12.26 -15.85 2.73
N ALA A 255 -12.31 -15.48 4.00
CA ALA A 255 -13.45 -14.84 4.64
C ALA A 255 -13.47 -13.31 4.52
N VAL A 256 -12.47 -12.70 3.90
CA VAL A 256 -12.42 -11.23 3.73
C VAL A 256 -13.53 -10.77 2.78
N PRO A 257 -14.54 -10.04 3.25
CA PRO A 257 -15.68 -9.64 2.43
C PRO A 257 -15.40 -8.35 1.65
N GLU A 258 -16.23 -8.07 0.69
CA GLU A 258 -16.38 -6.78 0.02
C GLU A 258 -15.03 -6.14 -0.40
N ASN A 259 -14.85 -4.85 -0.13
CA ASN A 259 -13.64 -4.09 -0.48
C ASN A 259 -12.59 -4.02 0.65
N PHE A 260 -12.71 -4.88 1.66
CA PHE A 260 -11.74 -4.92 2.76
C PHE A 260 -10.43 -5.57 2.34
N ASN A 261 -9.37 -5.18 3.06
CA ASN A 261 -8.04 -5.74 2.94
C ASN A 261 -7.69 -6.56 4.18
N LEU A 262 -6.82 -7.54 3.99
CA LEU A 262 -6.20 -8.30 5.08
C LEU A 262 -4.75 -8.54 4.71
N ILE A 263 -3.82 -8.02 5.51
CA ILE A 263 -2.39 -8.16 5.30
C ILE A 263 -1.78 -8.89 6.49
N SER A 264 -0.88 -9.82 6.23
CA SER A 264 -0.33 -10.70 7.27
C SER A 264 1.19 -10.66 7.30
N ILE A 265 1.76 -10.69 8.50
CA ILE A 265 3.16 -10.97 8.79
C ILE A 265 3.27 -12.44 9.22
N THR A 266 4.35 -13.09 8.83
CA THR A 266 4.78 -14.34 9.47
C THR A 266 6.19 -14.11 10.01
N GLY A 267 6.32 -14.07 11.33
CA GLY A 267 7.58 -13.96 12.02
C GLY A 267 8.14 -15.32 12.38
N MET A 268 9.37 -15.34 12.87
CA MET A 268 10.08 -16.59 13.21
C MET A 268 9.45 -17.30 14.41
N HIS A 269 9.06 -16.58 15.44
CA HIS A 269 8.51 -17.11 16.69
C HIS A 269 7.03 -16.79 16.85
N ILE A 270 6.62 -15.56 16.51
CA ILE A 270 5.24 -15.08 16.68
C ILE A 270 4.24 -15.81 15.76
N GLY A 271 4.75 -16.44 14.69
CA GLY A 271 3.91 -17.07 13.68
C GLY A 271 3.19 -16.05 12.81
N LYS A 272 1.99 -16.40 12.36
CA LYS A 272 1.20 -15.52 11.48
C LYS A 272 0.31 -14.57 12.28
N GLN A 273 0.47 -13.28 12.03
CA GLN A 273 -0.45 -12.23 12.46
C GLN A 273 -1.12 -11.58 11.26
N SER A 274 -2.39 -11.25 11.38
CA SER A 274 -3.20 -10.68 10.30
C SER A 274 -3.83 -9.37 10.74
N PHE A 275 -3.78 -8.36 9.87
CA PHE A 275 -4.30 -7.03 10.09
C PHE A 275 -5.40 -6.77 9.05
N TYR A 276 -6.61 -6.49 9.52
CA TYR A 276 -7.81 -6.36 8.71
C TYR A 276 -8.38 -4.95 8.81
N GLY A 277 -8.89 -4.42 7.70
CA GLY A 277 -9.55 -3.11 7.69
C GLY A 277 -9.76 -2.56 6.28
N GLN A 278 -10.13 -1.29 6.22
CA GLN A 278 -10.30 -0.56 4.97
C GLN A 278 -8.95 -0.19 4.36
N GLY A 279 -8.69 -0.70 3.16
CA GLY A 279 -7.43 -0.50 2.43
C GLY A 279 -7.31 0.84 1.71
N ALA A 280 -8.37 1.66 1.68
CA ALA A 280 -8.43 2.98 1.06
C ALA A 280 -9.55 3.81 1.67
N GLY A 281 -9.62 5.09 1.29
CA GLY A 281 -10.66 6.01 1.71
C GLY A 281 -10.09 7.31 2.32
N ARG A 282 -10.90 8.37 2.30
CA ARG A 282 -10.49 9.70 2.77
C ARG A 282 -9.95 9.68 4.20
N PHE A 283 -10.78 9.29 5.15
CA PHE A 283 -10.41 9.26 6.56
C PHE A 283 -9.49 8.12 6.95
N PRO A 284 -9.68 6.87 6.47
CA PRO A 284 -8.73 5.80 6.73
C PRO A 284 -7.29 6.16 6.33
N THR A 285 -7.10 6.71 5.13
CA THR A 285 -5.77 7.12 4.65
C THR A 285 -5.23 8.32 5.43
N ALA A 286 -6.06 9.36 5.66
CA ALA A 286 -5.67 10.52 6.43
C ALA A 286 -5.31 10.17 7.89
N TYR A 287 -5.99 9.19 8.49
CA TYR A 287 -5.68 8.68 9.82
C TYR A 287 -4.23 8.18 9.91
N ASN A 288 -3.79 7.36 8.95
CA ASN A 288 -2.41 6.86 8.94
C ASN A 288 -1.38 7.97 8.65
N VAL A 289 -1.71 8.97 7.83
CA VAL A 289 -0.86 10.16 7.67
C VAL A 289 -0.68 10.88 8.99
N MET A 290 -1.78 11.13 9.72
CA MET A 290 -1.72 11.79 11.03
C MET A 290 -0.98 10.95 12.07
N GLN A 291 -1.16 9.64 12.01
CA GLN A 291 -0.47 8.73 12.92
C GLN A 291 1.06 8.75 12.68
N ASP A 292 1.49 8.80 11.41
CA ASP A 292 2.91 8.96 11.07
C ASP A 292 3.48 10.29 11.60
N CYS A 293 2.71 11.39 11.54
CA CYS A 293 3.11 12.66 12.15
C CYS A 293 3.25 12.55 13.69
N LEU A 294 2.33 11.85 14.35
CA LEU A 294 2.40 11.59 15.79
C LEU A 294 3.60 10.71 16.16
N ASP A 295 3.86 9.68 15.36
CA ASP A 295 5.00 8.79 15.55
C ASP A 295 6.32 9.58 15.45
N ILE A 296 6.47 10.47 14.47
CA ILE A 296 7.63 11.37 14.33
C ILE A 296 7.78 12.26 15.57
N ARG A 297 6.71 12.91 16.01
CA ARG A 297 6.72 13.76 17.22
C ARG A 297 7.12 12.99 18.48
N ASN A 298 6.75 11.72 18.57
CA ASN A 298 7.11 10.85 19.69
C ASN A 298 8.52 10.24 19.55
N GLY A 299 9.32 10.70 18.58
CA GLY A 299 10.69 10.25 18.37
C GLY A 299 10.83 8.97 17.55
N LEU A 300 9.74 8.42 17.01
CA LEU A 300 9.76 7.28 16.10
C LEU A 300 10.14 7.73 14.69
N THR A 301 11.36 8.22 14.54
CA THR A 301 11.87 8.74 13.26
C THR A 301 12.43 7.65 12.36
N ARG A 302 12.81 6.51 12.95
CA ARG A 302 13.35 5.34 12.23
C ARG A 302 12.20 4.52 11.66
N PHE A 303 12.17 4.37 10.35
CA PHE A 303 11.14 3.58 9.66
C PHE A 303 11.72 2.39 8.90
N TYR A 304 13.04 2.28 8.82
CA TYR A 304 13.70 1.29 7.99
C TYR A 304 14.89 0.69 8.71
N THR A 305 15.33 -0.47 8.25
CA THR A 305 16.57 -1.09 8.72
C THR A 305 17.78 -0.20 8.42
N ASP A 306 18.82 -0.30 9.22
CA ASP A 306 20.01 0.57 9.12
C ASP A 306 20.79 0.43 7.80
N LYS A 307 20.64 -0.69 7.10
CA LYS A 307 21.27 -0.91 5.80
C LYS A 307 20.28 -1.55 4.84
N LEU A 308 20.05 -0.88 3.71
CA LEU A 308 19.40 -1.50 2.58
C LEU A 308 20.40 -2.37 1.84
N ARG A 309 20.00 -3.59 1.52
CA ARG A 309 20.80 -4.53 0.73
C ARG A 309 20.14 -4.76 -0.65
N PRO A 310 20.92 -5.01 -1.69
CA PRO A 310 20.36 -5.54 -2.93
C PRO A 310 19.74 -6.93 -2.65
N ALA A 311 18.64 -7.23 -3.29
CA ALA A 311 18.02 -8.56 -3.29
C ALA A 311 17.48 -8.83 -4.69
N ARG A 312 17.57 -10.08 -5.14
CA ARG A 312 16.94 -10.53 -6.38
C ARG A 312 15.57 -11.09 -6.07
N VAL A 313 14.67 -10.97 -7.01
CA VAL A 313 13.42 -11.71 -6.96
C VAL A 313 13.63 -13.06 -7.62
N ASP A 314 13.54 -14.12 -6.81
CA ASP A 314 13.63 -15.51 -7.27
C ASP A 314 12.39 -16.30 -6.82
N ASN A 315 11.51 -16.60 -7.76
CA ASN A 315 10.32 -17.40 -7.52
C ASN A 315 10.50 -18.89 -7.91
N SER A 316 11.68 -19.30 -8.38
CA SER A 316 11.93 -20.65 -8.91
C SER A 316 11.82 -21.74 -7.83
N SER A 317 12.17 -21.40 -6.60
CA SER A 317 12.09 -22.33 -5.44
C SER A 317 10.69 -22.49 -4.86
N ILE A 318 9.71 -21.68 -5.30
CA ILE A 318 8.35 -21.70 -4.77
C ILE A 318 7.49 -22.70 -5.53
N MET A 319 7.40 -23.92 -4.99
CA MET A 319 6.54 -24.96 -5.53
C MET A 319 5.12 -24.83 -4.99
N ARG A 320 4.12 -24.81 -5.89
CA ARG A 320 2.70 -24.75 -5.55
C ARG A 320 1.84 -25.39 -6.64
N PRO A 321 0.66 -25.93 -6.31
CA PRO A 321 -0.26 -26.44 -7.32
C PRO A 321 -0.92 -25.29 -8.09
N TYR A 322 -1.11 -25.46 -9.39
CA TYR A 322 -1.83 -24.53 -10.24
C TYR A 322 -3.14 -25.13 -10.73
N TYR A 323 -4.17 -24.30 -10.77
CA TYR A 323 -5.38 -24.54 -11.54
C TYR A 323 -5.15 -24.03 -12.96
N VAL A 324 -5.37 -24.86 -13.96
CA VAL A 324 -5.21 -24.51 -15.37
C VAL A 324 -6.54 -24.69 -16.08
N ARG A 325 -7.04 -23.60 -16.66
CA ARG A 325 -8.18 -23.64 -17.60
C ARG A 325 -7.67 -23.78 -19.02
N VAL A 326 -8.11 -24.82 -19.70
CA VAL A 326 -7.79 -25.07 -21.11
C VAL A 326 -9.05 -24.78 -21.93
N ASN A 327 -8.93 -23.94 -22.97
CA ASN A 327 -10.00 -23.69 -23.93
C ASN A 327 -9.80 -24.61 -25.15
N GLY A 328 -10.89 -25.27 -25.60
CA GLY A 328 -10.88 -25.94 -26.88
C GLY A 328 -10.18 -27.30 -26.96
N MET A 329 -10.35 -28.15 -25.94
CA MET A 329 -10.22 -29.57 -26.19
C MET A 329 -11.56 -30.06 -26.72
N ASP A 330 -11.69 -30.19 -28.05
CA ASP A 330 -12.69 -31.07 -28.61
C ASP A 330 -12.40 -32.48 -28.08
N ARG A 331 -13.43 -33.15 -27.55
CA ARG A 331 -13.35 -34.52 -27.04
C ARG A 331 -13.31 -35.49 -28.20
#